data_8454a710b58e5e78aa0862332fa3073b
#
_entry.id   8454a710b58e5e78aa0862332fa3073b
#
_cell.length_a   1.000
_cell.length_b   1.000
_cell.length_c   1.000
_cell.angle_alpha   90.00
_cell.angle_beta   90.00
_cell.angle_gamma   90.00
#
_symmetry.space_group_name_H-M   'P 1'
#
loop_
_entity.id
_entity.type
_entity.pdbx_description
1 polymer ?
#
loop_
_entity_poly.entity_id
_entity_poly.type
_entity_poly.pdbx_seq_one_letter_code
_entity_poly.pdbx_strand_id
1 'polypeptide(L)'
;MGRGPRLHHFAYWVGEPGGVLRACDQLAGACYSDVIERGPGRHGVSNAFFVYLRDPDGHRIELYSCDYYTGDPDHEPIRWSVTDPRCRSFWGAHAPDSWYDESSDVLGPDGNPVPTGEANVDEHDQRSEVLG
;
A
#
# COMPACT_ATOMS: atom_id res chain seq x y z
N MET A 1 -17.91 -12.76 -6.29
CA MET A 1 -17.03 -13.01 -7.45
C MET A 1 -15.77 -12.23 -7.22
N GLY A 2 -14.60 -12.90 -7.16
CA GLY A 2 -13.32 -12.21 -7.06
C GLY A 2 -13.08 -11.36 -8.31
N ARG A 3 -12.71 -10.11 -8.10
CA ARG A 3 -12.29 -9.25 -9.22
C ARG A 3 -10.89 -9.72 -9.67
N GLY A 4 -10.54 -9.58 -10.94
CA GLY A 4 -9.24 -9.93 -11.51
C GLY A 4 -8.03 -9.32 -10.79
N PRO A 5 -6.80 -9.60 -11.25
CA PRO A 5 -5.62 -8.98 -10.70
C PRO A 5 -5.76 -7.46 -10.80
N ARG A 6 -5.47 -6.78 -9.69
CA ARG A 6 -5.63 -5.33 -9.57
C ARG A 6 -4.39 -4.72 -8.94
N LEU A 7 -4.05 -3.56 -9.42
CA LEU A 7 -2.98 -2.75 -8.83
C LEU A 7 -3.57 -1.80 -7.80
N HIS A 8 -3.18 -1.95 -6.54
CA HIS A 8 -3.66 -1.06 -5.49
C HIS A 8 -2.95 0.30 -5.52
N HIS A 9 -1.63 0.31 -5.59
CA HIS A 9 -0.80 1.52 -5.68
C HIS A 9 0.63 1.21 -6.10
N PHE A 10 1.35 2.25 -6.50
CA PHE A 10 2.80 2.30 -6.54
C PHE A 10 3.32 3.09 -5.34
N ALA A 11 4.44 2.65 -4.76
CA ALA A 11 5.08 3.34 -3.64
C ALA A 11 6.47 3.88 -4.04
N TYR A 12 6.72 5.15 -3.74
CA TYR A 12 8.00 5.82 -4.00
C TYR A 12 8.63 6.26 -2.69
N TRP A 13 9.86 5.87 -2.49
CA TRP A 13 10.66 6.30 -1.35
C TRP A 13 11.18 7.72 -1.55
N VAL A 14 10.95 8.61 -0.57
CA VAL A 14 11.28 10.05 -0.66
C VAL A 14 12.36 10.49 0.33
N GLY A 15 13.16 9.54 0.81
CA GLY A 15 14.33 9.78 1.65
C GLY A 15 14.00 9.92 3.14
N GLU A 16 13.30 10.94 3.53
CA GLU A 16 13.01 11.29 4.92
C GLU A 16 11.56 11.77 5.11
N PRO A 17 11.04 11.81 6.35
CA PRO A 17 9.68 12.30 6.62
C PRO A 17 9.42 13.70 6.07
N GLY A 18 10.44 14.57 6.09
CA GLY A 18 10.35 15.90 5.49
C GLY A 18 10.04 15.88 3.99
N GLY A 19 10.43 14.81 3.27
CA GLY A 19 10.08 14.62 1.85
C GLY A 19 8.58 14.44 1.65
N VAL A 20 7.93 13.65 2.50
CA VAL A 20 6.46 13.46 2.50
C VAL A 20 5.74 14.78 2.79
N LEU A 21 6.19 15.51 3.81
CA LEU A 21 5.59 16.80 4.17
C LEU A 21 5.79 17.85 3.06
N ARG A 22 6.99 17.94 2.48
CA ARG A 22 7.25 18.84 1.35
C ARG A 22 6.35 18.54 0.15
N ALA A 23 6.06 17.27 -0.14
CA ALA A 23 5.13 16.92 -1.21
C ALA A 23 3.71 17.44 -0.91
N CYS A 24 3.23 17.32 0.32
CA CYS A 24 1.95 17.89 0.74
C CYS A 24 1.94 19.42 0.59
N ASP A 25 3.01 20.10 1.02
CA ASP A 25 3.14 21.57 0.89
C ASP A 25 3.13 22.01 -0.58
N GLN A 26 3.82 21.27 -1.45
CA GLN A 26 3.88 21.55 -2.89
C GLN A 26 2.50 21.37 -3.55
N LEU A 27 1.79 20.30 -3.21
CA LEU A 27 0.44 20.06 -3.70
C LEU A 27 -0.53 21.17 -3.23
N ALA A 28 -0.47 21.54 -1.96
CA ALA A 28 -1.29 22.62 -1.43
C ALA A 28 -0.95 23.97 -2.10
N GLY A 29 0.34 24.28 -2.27
CA GLY A 29 0.79 25.50 -2.96
C GLY A 29 0.37 25.58 -4.43
N ALA A 30 0.19 24.43 -5.07
CA ALA A 30 -0.31 24.30 -6.44
C ALA A 30 -1.85 24.14 -6.54
N CYS A 31 -2.57 24.25 -5.43
CA CYS A 31 -4.02 24.06 -5.32
C CYS A 31 -4.50 22.64 -5.65
N TYR A 32 -3.68 21.63 -5.35
CA TYR A 32 -3.99 20.21 -5.55
C TYR A 32 -4.08 19.43 -4.23
N SER A 33 -4.39 20.06 -3.10
CA SER A 33 -4.52 19.36 -1.82
C SER A 33 -5.64 18.31 -1.78
N ASP A 34 -6.61 18.40 -2.65
CA ASP A 34 -7.72 17.46 -2.83
C ASP A 34 -7.30 16.10 -3.40
N VAL A 35 -6.11 16.01 -4.03
CA VAL A 35 -5.59 14.72 -4.49
C VAL A 35 -5.02 13.86 -3.36
N ILE A 36 -4.86 14.42 -2.15
CA ILE A 36 -4.42 13.66 -0.98
C ILE A 36 -5.57 12.78 -0.49
N GLU A 37 -5.47 11.48 -0.76
CA GLU A 37 -6.50 10.52 -0.38
C GLU A 37 -6.38 10.10 1.10
N ARG A 38 -5.14 9.92 1.59
CA ARG A 38 -4.89 9.42 2.94
C ARG A 38 -3.54 9.85 3.48
N GLY A 39 -3.49 10.25 4.72
CA GLY A 39 -2.25 10.66 5.40
C GLY A 39 -2.07 12.18 5.44
N PRO A 40 -0.88 12.65 5.86
CA PRO A 40 0.25 11.88 6.36
C PRO A 40 -0.07 11.01 7.57
N GLY A 41 0.62 9.88 7.67
CA GLY A 41 0.43 8.93 8.76
C GLY A 41 1.56 7.92 8.88
N ARG A 42 1.41 6.96 9.80
CA ARG A 42 2.37 5.90 9.99
C ARG A 42 1.71 4.53 9.98
N HIS A 43 2.30 3.61 9.23
CA HIS A 43 1.97 2.20 9.30
C HIS A 43 2.68 1.54 10.49
N GLY A 44 1.99 0.62 11.16
CA GLY A 44 2.64 -0.21 12.18
C GLY A 44 3.49 -1.30 11.55
N VAL A 45 2.91 -2.02 10.59
CA VAL A 45 3.52 -3.22 10.00
C VAL A 45 4.85 -2.97 9.29
N SER A 46 5.02 -1.81 8.67
CA SER A 46 6.24 -1.44 7.93
C SER A 46 7.03 -0.30 8.60
N ASN A 47 6.46 0.35 9.60
CA ASN A 47 6.97 1.61 10.16
C ASN A 47 7.04 2.76 9.13
N ALA A 48 6.50 2.60 7.93
CA ALA A 48 6.55 3.64 6.92
C ALA A 48 5.75 4.88 7.33
N PHE A 49 6.38 6.05 7.21
CA PHE A 49 5.70 7.34 7.24
C PHE A 49 5.25 7.67 5.83
N PHE A 50 3.97 7.87 5.61
CA PHE A 50 3.37 7.84 4.29
C PHE A 50 2.37 8.96 4.01
N VAL A 51 2.12 9.20 2.72
CA VAL A 51 0.93 9.86 2.18
C VAL A 51 0.50 9.15 0.91
N TYR A 52 -0.81 8.92 0.74
CA TYR A 52 -1.40 8.41 -0.49
C TYR A 52 -2.04 9.54 -1.28
N LEU A 53 -1.76 9.55 -2.57
CA LEU A 53 -2.22 10.54 -3.54
C LEU A 53 -2.97 9.86 -4.67
N ARG A 54 -3.84 10.60 -5.35
CA ARG A 54 -4.41 10.23 -6.65
C ARG A 54 -3.71 11.00 -7.76
N ASP A 55 -3.24 10.30 -8.77
CA ASP A 55 -2.75 10.94 -9.99
C ASP A 55 -3.93 11.44 -10.86
N PRO A 56 -3.67 12.19 -11.95
CA PRO A 56 -4.74 12.70 -12.81
C PRO A 56 -5.61 11.62 -13.46
N ASP A 57 -5.09 10.40 -13.60
CA ASP A 57 -5.81 9.25 -14.15
C ASP A 57 -6.56 8.45 -13.06
N GLY A 58 -6.46 8.86 -11.80
CA GLY A 58 -7.11 8.25 -10.65
C GLY A 58 -6.34 7.10 -10.03
N HIS A 59 -5.12 6.78 -10.49
CA HIS A 59 -4.29 5.76 -9.89
C HIS A 59 -3.74 6.21 -8.54
N ARG A 60 -3.60 5.27 -7.62
CA ARG A 60 -3.08 5.56 -6.29
C ARG A 60 -1.56 5.49 -6.27
N ILE A 61 -0.94 6.51 -5.70
CA ILE A 61 0.50 6.63 -5.48
C ILE A 61 0.75 6.78 -3.99
N GLU A 62 1.72 6.08 -3.45
CA GLU A 62 2.23 6.28 -2.10
C GLU A 62 3.59 6.97 -2.14
N LEU A 63 3.76 8.04 -1.38
CA LEU A 63 5.06 8.59 -1.05
C LEU A 63 5.39 8.20 0.38
N TYR A 64 6.54 7.57 0.61
CA TYR A 64 6.88 7.05 1.93
C TYR A 64 8.35 7.21 2.30
N SER A 65 8.63 7.07 3.59
CA SER A 65 9.97 7.01 4.17
C SER A 65 9.97 6.28 5.51
N CYS A 66 11.16 6.07 6.07
CA CYS A 66 11.34 5.53 7.43
C CYS A 66 10.74 4.13 7.66
N ASP A 67 10.71 3.29 6.65
CA ASP A 67 10.43 1.87 6.80
C ASP A 67 11.54 1.15 7.61
N TYR A 68 11.25 -0.08 8.05
CA TYR A 68 12.26 -0.89 8.73
C TYR A 68 13.38 -1.29 7.78
N TYR A 69 14.62 -1.18 8.26
CA TYR A 69 15.77 -1.70 7.53
C TYR A 69 15.88 -3.22 7.75
N THR A 70 15.38 -3.99 6.79
CA THR A 70 15.37 -5.46 6.82
C THR A 70 16.62 -6.12 6.24
N GLY A 71 17.58 -5.33 5.79
CA GLY A 71 18.89 -5.81 5.32
C GLY A 71 19.87 -6.15 6.44
N ASP A 72 19.52 -5.86 7.69
CA ASP A 72 20.27 -6.26 8.86
C ASP A 72 19.99 -7.74 9.17
N PRO A 73 21.03 -8.65 9.14
CA PRO A 73 20.81 -10.06 9.42
C PRO A 73 20.38 -10.35 10.86
N ASP A 74 20.64 -9.42 11.78
CA ASP A 74 20.22 -9.53 13.19
C ASP A 74 18.85 -8.89 13.46
N HIS A 75 18.17 -8.40 12.42
CA HIS A 75 16.83 -7.82 12.55
C HIS A 75 15.78 -8.89 12.88
N GLU A 76 15.27 -8.85 14.10
CA GLU A 76 14.21 -9.75 14.51
C GLU A 76 12.87 -9.39 13.85
N PRO A 77 12.15 -10.35 13.24
CA PRO A 77 10.87 -10.10 12.61
C PRO A 77 9.84 -9.57 13.59
N ILE A 78 9.27 -8.40 13.30
CA ILE A 78 8.19 -7.81 14.09
C ILE A 78 6.88 -8.47 13.69
N ARG A 79 6.18 -9.05 14.67
CA ARG A 79 4.91 -9.75 14.45
C ARG A 79 3.73 -8.84 14.79
N TRP A 80 2.80 -8.75 13.86
CA TRP A 80 1.55 -8.00 14.02
C TRP A 80 0.36 -8.94 13.91
N SER A 81 -0.66 -8.73 14.75
CA SER A 81 -1.95 -9.37 14.53
C SER A 81 -2.67 -8.70 13.36
N VAL A 82 -3.23 -9.48 12.46
CA VAL A 82 -4.06 -8.96 11.34
C VAL A 82 -5.32 -8.26 11.83
N THR A 83 -5.74 -8.52 13.07
CA THR A 83 -6.91 -7.89 13.69
C THR A 83 -6.56 -6.61 14.45
N ASP A 84 -5.26 -6.30 14.62
CA ASP A 84 -4.84 -5.06 15.27
C ASP A 84 -4.91 -3.90 14.26
N PRO A 85 -5.80 -2.92 14.44
CA PRO A 85 -5.93 -1.80 13.51
C PRO A 85 -4.65 -0.96 13.39
N ARG A 86 -3.79 -0.98 14.42
CA ARG A 86 -2.50 -0.27 14.42
C ARG A 86 -1.52 -0.84 13.39
N CYS A 87 -1.72 -2.09 12.95
CA CYS A 87 -0.98 -2.70 11.86
C CYS A 87 -1.01 -1.81 10.61
N ARG A 88 -2.19 -1.30 10.25
CA ARG A 88 -2.39 -0.47 9.06
C ARG A 88 -2.29 1.03 9.34
N SER A 89 -2.74 1.48 10.50
CA SER A 89 -2.71 2.89 10.92
C SER A 89 -2.24 2.96 12.36
N PHE A 90 -0.92 3.06 12.53
CA PHE A 90 -0.33 3.23 13.87
C PHE A 90 -0.74 4.57 14.46
N TRP A 91 -0.73 5.61 13.62
CA TRP A 91 -1.34 6.92 13.89
C TRP A 91 -1.63 7.64 12.55
N GLY A 92 -2.44 8.70 12.63
CA GLY A 92 -2.92 9.46 11.47
C GLY A 92 -4.37 9.10 11.13
N ALA A 93 -4.87 9.63 10.02
CA ALA A 93 -6.22 9.37 9.57
C ALA A 93 -6.42 7.90 9.19
N HIS A 94 -7.60 7.36 9.52
CA HIS A 94 -8.00 6.06 9.03
C HIS A 94 -8.08 6.05 7.50
N ALA A 95 -7.90 4.87 6.91
CA ALA A 95 -8.10 4.71 5.48
C ALA A 95 -9.58 4.98 5.12
N PRO A 96 -9.85 5.77 4.08
CA PRO A 96 -11.21 5.93 3.57
C PRO A 96 -11.68 4.62 2.91
N ASP A 97 -12.99 4.49 2.67
CA ASP A 97 -13.56 3.29 2.04
C ASP A 97 -12.96 3.05 0.65
N SER A 98 -12.70 4.12 -0.11
CA SER A 98 -12.03 4.06 -1.42
C SER A 98 -10.69 3.31 -1.38
N TRP A 99 -9.96 3.41 -0.27
CA TRP A 99 -8.69 2.72 -0.10
C TRP A 99 -8.83 1.19 -0.10
N TYR A 100 -9.97 0.68 0.34
CA TYR A 100 -10.27 -0.76 0.35
C TYR A 100 -10.97 -1.24 -0.92
N ASP A 101 -11.81 -0.39 -1.51
CA ASP A 101 -12.73 -0.78 -2.58
C ASP A 101 -12.19 -0.45 -3.97
N GLU A 102 -11.32 0.56 -4.08
CA GLU A 102 -10.80 1.05 -5.35
C GLU A 102 -9.38 0.57 -5.62
N SER A 103 -9.15 0.13 -6.83
CA SER A 103 -7.84 -0.26 -7.37
C SER A 103 -7.90 -0.26 -8.90
N SER A 104 -6.75 -0.10 -9.55
CA SER A 104 -6.66 -0.08 -11.01
C SER A 104 -6.73 -1.48 -11.57
N ASP A 105 -7.51 -1.67 -12.65
CA ASP A 105 -7.53 -2.92 -13.37
C ASP A 105 -6.19 -3.17 -14.08
N VAL A 106 -5.75 -4.42 -14.08
CA VAL A 106 -4.63 -4.85 -14.93
C VAL A 106 -5.20 -5.22 -16.29
N LEU A 107 -4.72 -4.55 -17.34
CA LEU A 107 -5.17 -4.79 -18.69
C LEU A 107 -4.27 -5.80 -19.39
N GLY A 108 -4.87 -6.69 -20.16
CA GLY A 108 -4.17 -7.57 -21.10
C GLY A 108 -3.66 -6.82 -22.35
N PRO A 109 -2.92 -7.52 -23.23
CA PRO A 109 -2.43 -6.94 -24.48
C PRO A 109 -3.54 -6.48 -25.44
N ASP A 110 -4.76 -6.98 -25.24
CA ASP A 110 -5.97 -6.63 -26.00
C ASP A 110 -6.69 -5.40 -25.41
N GLY A 111 -6.15 -4.79 -24.35
CA GLY A 111 -6.73 -3.64 -23.68
C GLY A 111 -7.93 -3.95 -22.77
N ASN A 112 -8.26 -5.22 -22.59
CA ASN A 112 -9.33 -5.63 -21.68
C ASN A 112 -8.78 -6.00 -20.29
N PRO A 113 -9.58 -5.83 -19.23
CA PRO A 113 -9.18 -6.28 -17.90
C PRO A 113 -8.87 -7.78 -17.89
N VAL A 114 -7.71 -8.14 -17.33
CA VAL A 114 -7.34 -9.53 -17.16
C VAL A 114 -8.36 -10.21 -16.23
N PRO A 115 -9.03 -11.30 -16.66
CA PRO A 115 -9.97 -12.00 -15.80
C PRO A 115 -9.25 -12.59 -14.59
N THR A 116 -9.96 -12.73 -13.46
CA THR A 116 -9.47 -13.56 -12.35
C THR A 116 -9.28 -14.96 -12.89
N GLY A 117 -8.04 -15.42 -12.94
CA GLY A 117 -7.80 -16.85 -12.89
C GLY A 117 -8.48 -17.38 -11.62
N GLU A 118 -9.17 -18.50 -11.69
CA GLU A 118 -9.52 -19.24 -10.49
C GLU A 118 -8.20 -19.44 -9.74
N ALA A 119 -8.03 -18.76 -8.62
CA ALA A 119 -6.90 -19.03 -7.76
C ALA A 119 -7.08 -20.51 -7.38
N ASN A 120 -6.20 -21.37 -7.88
CA ASN A 120 -6.08 -22.71 -7.37
C ASN A 120 -5.67 -22.58 -5.90
N VAL A 121 -6.66 -22.57 -5.02
CA VAL A 121 -6.48 -22.50 -3.55
C VAL A 121 -5.86 -23.81 -3.05
N ASP A 122 -5.78 -24.84 -3.91
CA ASP A 122 -5.41 -26.21 -3.54
C ASP A 122 -3.89 -26.50 -3.52
N GLU A 123 -3.03 -25.61 -4.01
CA GLU A 123 -1.59 -25.90 -4.04
C GLU A 123 -0.77 -25.37 -2.85
N HIS A 124 -1.34 -24.53 -2.00
CA HIS A 124 -0.57 -23.94 -0.88
C HIS A 124 -0.69 -24.70 0.44
N ASP A 125 -1.64 -25.63 0.57
CA ASP A 125 -1.85 -26.39 1.82
C ASP A 125 -1.00 -27.67 1.92
N GLN A 126 -0.37 -28.11 0.83
CA GLN A 126 0.45 -29.34 0.85
C GLN A 126 1.94 -29.11 1.19
N ARG A 127 2.40 -27.89 1.41
CA ARG A 127 3.80 -27.60 1.78
C ARG A 127 4.07 -27.47 3.27
N SER A 128 3.04 -27.49 4.11
CA SER A 128 3.20 -27.40 5.58
C SER A 128 3.43 -28.74 6.29
N GLU A 129 3.32 -29.88 5.58
CA GLU A 129 3.46 -31.21 6.20
C GLU A 129 4.83 -31.89 5.99
N VAL A 130 5.80 -31.24 5.36
CA VAL A 130 7.11 -31.87 5.03
C VAL A 130 8.28 -31.41 5.90
N LEU A 131 8.05 -30.64 6.95
CA LEU A 131 9.08 -30.32 7.95
C LEU A 131 8.60 -30.70 9.36
N GLY A 132 8.50 -31.99 9.59
CA GLY A 132 8.47 -32.62 10.91
C GLY A 132 9.87 -33.03 11.34
#